data_1fb3829a577a4424873fd16ef7859ce8
#
_entry.id   1fb3829a577a4424873fd16ef7859ce8
#
_cell.length_a   1.000
_cell.length_b   1.000
_cell.length_c   1.000
_cell.angle_alpha   90.00
_cell.angle_beta   90.00
_cell.angle_gamma   90.00
#
_symmetry.space_group_name_H-M   'P 1'
#
loop_
_entity.id
_entity.type
_entity.pdbx_description
1 polymer ?
#
loop_
_entity_poly.entity_id
_entity_poly.type
_entity_poly.pdbx_seq_one_letter_code
_entity_poly.pdbx_strand_id
1 'polypeptide(L)'
;EEGIGGVSQHIEELEAIRSAGPNDILEIHVADNPGGSAGTIVTIVHALLSTPAHTVCILNGNSASAATFIPLVCAETIVGPYATMMCHSCAGGVGGIMANQERSAVFFSKLYSELMDDIYANFLTESELDDLKKGLEIYLDADAIQERLERRAELLQEENDEEGSSCDTTCENLDNPC
;
A
#
# COMPACT_ATOMS: atom_id res chain seq x y z
N GLU A 1 -16.27 5.54 -15.23
CA GLU A 1 -15.32 5.37 -14.11
C GLU A 1 -15.17 3.87 -13.85
N GLU A 2 -14.04 3.30 -14.22
CA GLU A 2 -13.76 1.90 -13.93
C GLU A 2 -12.83 1.84 -12.72
N GLY A 3 -13.32 1.28 -11.62
CA GLY A 3 -12.52 0.99 -10.43
C GLY A 3 -11.72 -0.30 -10.60
N ILE A 4 -11.03 -0.72 -9.53
CA ILE A 4 -10.29 -1.97 -9.49
C ILE A 4 -11.27 -3.15 -9.53
N GLY A 5 -11.43 -3.73 -10.70
CA GLY A 5 -12.30 -4.88 -10.95
C GLY A 5 -11.66 -6.22 -10.56
N GLY A 6 -12.06 -7.30 -11.20
CA GLY A 6 -11.42 -8.61 -10.99
C GLY A 6 -10.00 -8.66 -11.59
N VAL A 7 -9.14 -9.56 -11.07
CA VAL A 7 -7.75 -9.75 -11.55
C VAL A 7 -7.65 -9.93 -13.05
N SER A 8 -8.65 -10.56 -13.68
CA SER A 8 -8.70 -10.76 -15.14
C SER A 8 -8.77 -9.47 -15.95
N GLN A 9 -9.15 -8.36 -15.35
CA GLN A 9 -9.20 -7.04 -16.00
C GLN A 9 -7.85 -6.30 -15.96
N HIS A 10 -6.90 -6.82 -15.18
CA HIS A 10 -5.59 -6.21 -14.92
C HIS A 10 -4.42 -7.13 -15.30
N ILE A 11 -4.66 -8.07 -16.24
CA ILE A 11 -3.62 -9.04 -16.64
C ILE A 11 -2.46 -8.34 -17.32
N GLU A 12 -2.73 -7.40 -18.22
CA GLU A 12 -1.71 -6.69 -18.99
C GLU A 12 -0.82 -5.84 -18.05
N GLU A 13 -1.42 -5.12 -17.12
CA GLU A 13 -0.70 -4.33 -16.11
C GLU A 13 0.13 -5.22 -15.20
N LEU A 14 -0.43 -6.34 -14.73
CA LEU A 14 0.31 -7.29 -13.88
C LEU A 14 1.46 -7.97 -14.64
N GLU A 15 1.29 -8.28 -15.92
CA GLU A 15 2.36 -8.80 -16.77
C GLU A 15 3.46 -7.75 -16.99
N ALA A 16 3.09 -6.48 -17.24
CA ALA A 16 4.05 -5.38 -17.35
C ALA A 16 4.88 -5.23 -16.06
N ILE A 17 4.23 -5.21 -14.88
CA ILE A 17 4.90 -5.08 -13.59
C ILE A 17 5.87 -6.27 -13.36
N ARG A 18 5.43 -7.50 -13.63
CA ARG A 18 6.22 -8.72 -13.38
C ARG A 18 7.37 -8.92 -14.35
N SER A 19 7.27 -8.41 -15.57
CA SER A 19 8.29 -8.54 -16.62
C SER A 19 9.33 -7.44 -16.59
N ALA A 20 9.08 -6.36 -15.85
CA ALA A 20 10.00 -5.24 -15.74
C ALA A 20 11.30 -5.64 -14.99
N GLY A 21 12.42 -5.20 -15.52
CA GLY A 21 13.74 -5.46 -14.98
C GLY A 21 14.30 -4.33 -14.10
N PRO A 22 15.47 -4.55 -13.49
CA PRO A 22 16.04 -3.58 -12.52
C PRO A 22 16.49 -2.24 -13.14
N ASN A 23 16.53 -2.14 -14.46
CA ASN A 23 16.87 -0.90 -15.16
C ASN A 23 15.63 -0.21 -15.75
N ASP A 24 14.43 -0.75 -15.54
CA ASP A 24 13.19 -0.19 -16.03
C ASP A 24 12.58 0.76 -14.99
N ILE A 25 11.84 1.75 -15.48
CA ILE A 25 10.99 2.62 -14.67
C ILE A 25 9.54 2.32 -15.05
N LEU A 26 8.74 1.96 -14.06
CA LEU A 26 7.31 1.73 -14.22
C LEU A 26 6.53 2.96 -13.74
N GLU A 27 5.91 3.68 -14.65
CA GLU A 27 5.00 4.78 -14.32
C GLU A 27 3.57 4.26 -14.17
N ILE A 28 3.00 4.43 -12.98
CA ILE A 28 1.64 4.04 -12.65
C ILE A 28 0.78 5.30 -12.53
N HIS A 29 -0.10 5.53 -13.48
CA HIS A 29 -0.96 6.72 -13.49
C HIS A 29 -2.28 6.45 -12.78
N VAL A 30 -2.51 7.16 -11.67
CA VAL A 30 -3.80 7.16 -10.96
C VAL A 30 -4.49 8.50 -11.20
N ALA A 31 -5.44 8.51 -12.14
CA ALA A 31 -6.14 9.75 -12.55
C ALA A 31 -7.49 9.93 -11.84
N ASP A 32 -8.30 8.89 -11.78
CA ASP A 32 -9.59 8.86 -11.05
C ASP A 32 -9.96 7.40 -10.81
N ASN A 33 -9.63 6.90 -9.63
CA ASN A 33 -9.85 5.50 -9.28
C ASN A 33 -10.62 5.40 -7.96
N PRO A 34 -11.89 4.96 -8.00
CA PRO A 34 -12.73 4.83 -6.80
C PRO A 34 -12.35 3.64 -5.91
N GLY A 35 -11.33 2.88 -6.26
CA GLY A 35 -11.00 1.63 -5.59
C GLY A 35 -11.77 0.44 -6.13
N GLY A 36 -12.00 -0.58 -5.34
CA GLY A 36 -12.76 -1.76 -5.77
C GLY A 36 -12.31 -3.06 -5.10
N SER A 37 -12.02 -4.08 -5.89
CA SER A 37 -11.77 -5.45 -5.42
C SER A 37 -10.54 -5.53 -4.49
N ALA A 38 -10.79 -5.86 -3.22
CA ALA A 38 -9.74 -6.04 -2.23
C ALA A 38 -8.76 -7.20 -2.59
N GLY A 39 -9.27 -8.28 -3.17
CA GLY A 39 -8.40 -9.38 -3.63
C GLY A 39 -7.50 -8.99 -4.79
N THR A 40 -7.99 -8.15 -5.70
CA THR A 40 -7.21 -7.66 -6.84
C THR A 40 -6.15 -6.68 -6.40
N ILE A 41 -6.46 -5.73 -5.50
CA ILE A 41 -5.47 -4.78 -5.02
C ILE A 41 -4.33 -5.47 -4.27
N VAL A 42 -4.60 -6.50 -3.48
CA VAL A 42 -3.56 -7.32 -2.84
C VAL A 42 -2.61 -7.92 -3.88
N THR A 43 -3.14 -8.39 -5.01
CA THR A 43 -2.33 -8.95 -6.11
C THR A 43 -1.46 -7.87 -6.77
N ILE A 44 -2.01 -6.67 -6.99
CA ILE A 44 -1.28 -5.53 -7.55
C ILE A 44 -0.19 -5.05 -6.59
N VAL A 45 -0.51 -4.85 -5.32
CA VAL A 45 0.43 -4.46 -4.26
C VAL A 45 1.60 -5.44 -4.18
N HIS A 46 1.29 -6.74 -4.13
CA HIS A 46 2.34 -7.77 -4.12
C HIS A 46 3.23 -7.72 -5.36
N ALA A 47 2.66 -7.48 -6.55
CA ALA A 47 3.43 -7.35 -7.77
C ALA A 47 4.33 -6.10 -7.74
N LEU A 48 3.84 -4.96 -7.27
CA LEU A 48 4.60 -3.72 -7.13
C LEU A 48 5.74 -3.84 -6.11
N LEU A 49 5.49 -4.48 -4.97
CA LEU A 49 6.53 -4.69 -3.95
C LEU A 49 7.58 -5.74 -4.36
N SER A 50 7.25 -6.62 -5.30
CA SER A 50 8.14 -7.71 -5.74
C SER A 50 8.92 -7.41 -7.02
N THR A 51 8.55 -6.37 -7.75
CA THR A 51 9.27 -6.00 -8.99
C THR A 51 10.65 -5.41 -8.68
N PRO A 52 11.69 -5.75 -9.43
CA PRO A 52 13.00 -5.12 -9.30
C PRO A 52 13.07 -3.75 -9.98
N ALA A 53 12.04 -3.34 -10.72
CA ALA A 53 11.97 -2.06 -11.42
C ALA A 53 11.70 -0.91 -10.43
N HIS A 54 12.17 0.29 -10.77
CA HIS A 54 11.79 1.49 -10.02
C HIS A 54 10.34 1.88 -10.34
N THR A 55 9.48 1.94 -9.33
CA THR A 55 8.06 2.24 -9.51
C THR A 55 7.75 3.69 -9.14
N VAL A 56 7.10 4.42 -10.04
CA VAL A 56 6.70 5.82 -9.85
C VAL A 56 5.19 5.92 -10.00
N CYS A 57 4.49 6.28 -8.94
CA CYS A 57 3.07 6.59 -9.02
C CYS A 57 2.86 8.06 -9.37
N ILE A 58 2.07 8.33 -10.40
CA ILE A 58 1.66 9.68 -10.80
C ILE A 58 0.19 9.86 -10.41
N LEU A 59 -0.04 10.53 -9.28
CA LEU A 59 -1.36 10.76 -8.73
C LEU A 59 -1.92 12.11 -9.22
N ASN A 60 -2.72 12.07 -10.27
CA ASN A 60 -3.26 13.28 -10.93
C ASN A 60 -4.76 13.50 -10.72
N GLY A 61 -5.41 12.72 -9.86
CA GLY A 61 -6.84 12.83 -9.60
C GLY A 61 -7.22 12.16 -8.30
N ASN A 62 -8.43 11.64 -8.23
CA ASN A 62 -8.92 10.97 -7.05
C ASN A 62 -8.39 9.54 -6.96
N SER A 63 -7.86 9.18 -5.79
CA SER A 63 -7.52 7.82 -5.39
C SER A 63 -8.30 7.46 -4.14
N ALA A 64 -9.28 6.57 -4.29
CA ALA A 64 -10.17 6.23 -3.17
C ALA A 64 -10.10 4.75 -2.80
N SER A 65 -10.36 4.44 -1.52
CA SER A 65 -10.47 3.04 -1.06
C SER A 65 -9.22 2.22 -1.40
N ALA A 66 -9.40 1.04 -1.99
CA ALA A 66 -8.31 0.15 -2.39
C ALA A 66 -7.26 0.83 -3.31
N ALA A 67 -7.65 1.84 -4.11
CA ALA A 67 -6.72 2.53 -5.00
C ALA A 67 -5.66 3.35 -4.23
N THR A 68 -5.94 3.76 -3.00
CA THR A 68 -4.99 4.50 -2.16
C THR A 68 -3.73 3.70 -1.82
N PHE A 69 -3.78 2.38 -1.95
CA PHE A 69 -2.61 1.53 -1.68
C PHE A 69 -1.53 1.68 -2.75
N ILE A 70 -1.90 1.96 -4.00
CA ILE A 70 -0.94 2.06 -5.12
C ILE A 70 0.14 3.12 -4.85
N PRO A 71 -0.19 4.40 -4.59
CA PRO A 71 0.81 5.42 -4.31
C PRO A 71 1.62 5.16 -3.03
N LEU A 72 1.10 4.37 -2.09
CA LEU A 72 1.79 4.07 -0.84
C LEU A 72 2.79 2.91 -0.93
N VAL A 73 2.74 2.11 -2.00
CA VAL A 73 3.66 0.98 -2.20
C VAL A 73 4.64 1.19 -3.36
N CYS A 74 4.47 2.23 -4.15
CA CYS A 74 5.46 2.64 -5.14
C CYS A 74 6.70 3.24 -4.48
N ALA A 75 7.84 3.12 -5.13
CA ALA A 75 9.11 3.66 -4.65
C ALA A 75 9.08 5.20 -4.59
N GLU A 76 8.33 5.82 -5.50
CA GLU A 76 8.13 7.27 -5.56
C GLU A 76 6.68 7.59 -5.90
N THR A 77 6.15 8.68 -5.36
CA THR A 77 4.83 9.20 -5.72
C THR A 77 4.89 10.69 -6.01
N ILE A 78 4.48 11.06 -7.21
CA ILE A 78 4.34 12.45 -7.68
C ILE A 78 2.89 12.85 -7.50
N VAL A 79 2.64 13.84 -6.65
CA VAL A 79 1.28 14.32 -6.34
C VAL A 79 0.95 15.52 -7.20
N GLY A 80 -0.09 15.40 -8.01
CA GLY A 80 -0.63 16.50 -8.82
C GLY A 80 -1.38 17.53 -7.95
N PRO A 81 -1.53 18.77 -8.44
CA PRO A 81 -2.06 19.89 -7.63
C PRO A 81 -3.52 19.76 -7.20
N TYR A 82 -4.27 18.87 -7.83
CA TYR A 82 -5.67 18.58 -7.51
C TYR A 82 -5.92 17.12 -7.15
N ALA A 83 -4.84 16.42 -6.77
CA ALA A 83 -4.94 15.05 -6.30
C ALA A 83 -5.72 15.00 -4.98
N THR A 84 -6.51 13.95 -4.82
CA THR A 84 -7.23 13.68 -3.58
C THR A 84 -7.11 12.20 -3.21
N MET A 85 -7.15 11.90 -1.93
CA MET A 85 -7.26 10.54 -1.43
C MET A 85 -8.45 10.42 -0.48
N MET A 86 -9.12 9.26 -0.54
CA MET A 86 -10.13 8.88 0.44
C MET A 86 -9.79 7.50 1.00
N CYS A 87 -9.35 7.49 2.24
CA CYS A 87 -9.04 6.27 2.98
C CYS A 87 -10.24 5.83 3.80
N HIS A 88 -10.58 4.56 3.77
CA HIS A 88 -11.63 3.98 4.60
C HIS A 88 -11.35 2.50 4.89
N SER A 89 -12.04 1.95 5.89
CA SER A 89 -11.97 0.53 6.19
C SER A 89 -12.57 -0.31 5.06
N CYS A 90 -12.12 -1.56 4.94
CA CYS A 90 -12.63 -2.46 3.92
C CYS A 90 -14.14 -2.65 4.08
N ALA A 91 -14.90 -2.23 3.08
CA ALA A 91 -16.34 -2.41 3.00
C ALA A 91 -16.66 -3.60 2.08
N GLY A 92 -17.56 -4.48 2.51
CA GLY A 92 -17.94 -5.62 1.69
C GLY A 92 -18.89 -6.57 2.40
N GLY A 93 -19.40 -7.51 1.63
CA GLY A 93 -20.23 -8.62 2.14
C GLY A 93 -19.59 -9.95 1.81
N VAL A 94 -19.80 -10.92 2.68
CA VAL A 94 -19.45 -12.32 2.42
C VAL A 94 -20.66 -13.08 1.91
N GLY A 95 -20.53 -13.67 0.72
CA GLY A 95 -21.51 -14.59 0.15
C GLY A 95 -21.14 -16.04 0.43
N GLY A 96 -22.11 -16.95 0.21
CA GLY A 96 -21.87 -18.39 0.31
C GLY A 96 -22.80 -19.10 1.30
N ILE A 97 -22.38 -20.25 1.81
CA ILE A 97 -23.15 -21.05 2.76
C ILE A 97 -23.33 -20.27 4.06
N MET A 98 -24.57 -20.05 4.49
CA MET A 98 -24.92 -19.22 5.66
C MET A 98 -24.13 -19.60 6.92
N ALA A 99 -23.92 -20.87 7.19
CA ALA A 99 -23.17 -21.34 8.35
C ALA A 99 -21.68 -20.91 8.36
N ASN A 100 -21.14 -20.50 7.21
CA ASN A 100 -19.75 -20.06 7.09
C ASN A 100 -19.60 -18.54 6.94
N GLN A 101 -20.69 -17.82 6.72
CA GLN A 101 -20.63 -16.36 6.47
C GLN A 101 -20.01 -15.60 7.64
N GLU A 102 -20.39 -15.92 8.87
CA GLU A 102 -19.83 -15.29 10.06
C GLU A 102 -18.32 -15.55 10.18
N ARG A 103 -17.89 -16.79 10.00
CA ARG A 103 -16.46 -17.16 10.06
C ARG A 103 -15.65 -16.45 8.97
N SER A 104 -16.20 -16.40 7.76
CA SER A 104 -15.57 -15.72 6.63
C SER A 104 -15.49 -14.23 6.88
N ALA A 105 -16.56 -13.62 7.40
CA ALA A 105 -16.57 -12.19 7.71
C ALA A 105 -15.49 -11.83 8.75
N VAL A 106 -15.40 -12.60 9.83
CA VAL A 106 -14.38 -12.40 10.88
C VAL A 106 -12.98 -12.57 10.30
N PHE A 107 -12.74 -13.61 9.50
CA PHE A 107 -11.44 -13.87 8.89
C PHE A 107 -11.00 -12.73 7.95
N PHE A 108 -11.87 -12.33 7.02
CA PHE A 108 -11.53 -11.27 6.07
C PHE A 108 -11.42 -9.89 6.75
N SER A 109 -12.26 -9.61 7.75
CA SER A 109 -12.16 -8.37 8.52
C SER A 109 -10.79 -8.25 9.20
N LYS A 110 -10.31 -9.33 9.82
CA LYS A 110 -8.99 -9.36 10.44
C LYS A 110 -7.88 -9.17 9.38
N LEU A 111 -7.90 -9.96 8.31
CA LEU A 111 -6.89 -9.91 7.24
C LEU A 111 -6.78 -8.52 6.62
N TYR A 112 -7.90 -7.90 6.31
CA TYR A 112 -7.89 -6.56 5.71
C TYR A 112 -7.56 -5.45 6.71
N SER A 113 -7.86 -5.64 8.01
CA SER A 113 -7.39 -4.71 9.04
C SER A 113 -5.87 -4.73 9.16
N GLU A 114 -5.27 -5.92 9.20
CA GLU A 114 -3.81 -6.09 9.22
C GLU A 114 -3.15 -5.47 7.97
N LEU A 115 -3.70 -5.73 6.78
CA LEU A 115 -3.20 -5.13 5.54
C LEU A 115 -3.28 -3.59 5.57
N MET A 116 -4.37 -3.03 6.09
CA MET A 116 -4.50 -1.57 6.20
C MET A 116 -3.52 -0.98 7.22
N ASP A 117 -3.34 -1.64 8.35
CA ASP A 117 -2.36 -1.22 9.36
C ASP A 117 -0.95 -1.18 8.76
N ASP A 118 -0.56 -2.18 7.95
CA ASP A 118 0.73 -2.23 7.26
C ASP A 118 0.86 -1.15 6.17
N ILE A 119 -0.13 -1.01 5.29
CA ILE A 119 -0.06 -0.08 4.14
C ILE A 119 -0.13 1.39 4.59
N TYR A 120 -0.98 1.70 5.56
CA TYR A 120 -1.12 3.07 6.07
C TYR A 120 -0.14 3.43 7.19
N ALA A 121 0.73 2.48 7.61
CA ALA A 121 1.78 2.75 8.58
C ALA A 121 2.61 3.99 8.19
N ASN A 122 2.87 4.87 9.15
CA ASN A 122 3.61 6.12 8.97
C ASN A 122 2.98 7.15 7.99
N PHE A 123 1.91 6.78 7.26
CA PHE A 123 1.13 7.71 6.42
C PHE A 123 -0.06 8.30 7.17
N LEU A 124 -0.85 7.48 7.84
CA LEU A 124 -1.90 7.93 8.76
C LEU A 124 -1.39 7.92 10.20
N THR A 125 -1.98 8.77 11.03
CA THR A 125 -1.74 8.76 12.49
C THR A 125 -2.44 7.58 13.14
N GLU A 126 -2.00 7.16 14.33
CA GLU A 126 -2.69 6.11 15.11
C GLU A 126 -4.17 6.43 15.36
N SER A 127 -4.48 7.70 15.65
CA SER A 127 -5.87 8.14 15.84
C SER A 127 -6.71 8.00 14.57
N GLU A 128 -6.13 8.27 13.39
CA GLU A 128 -6.80 8.11 12.11
C GLU A 128 -7.00 6.63 11.74
N LEU A 129 -6.03 5.78 12.04
CA LEU A 129 -6.18 4.32 11.90
C LEU A 129 -7.31 3.79 12.79
N ASP A 130 -7.40 4.26 14.02
CA ASP A 130 -8.50 3.93 14.92
C ASP A 130 -9.85 4.43 14.40
N ASP A 131 -9.89 5.60 13.78
CA ASP A 131 -11.12 6.14 13.17
C ASP A 131 -11.53 5.33 11.93
N LEU A 132 -10.59 4.88 11.10
CA LEU A 132 -10.87 3.92 10.03
C LEU A 132 -11.49 2.63 10.57
N LYS A 133 -10.95 2.07 11.66
CA LYS A 133 -11.49 0.85 12.29
C LYS A 133 -12.90 1.04 12.85
N LYS A 134 -13.28 2.27 13.19
CA LYS A 134 -14.66 2.65 13.58
C LYS A 134 -15.57 2.92 12.37
N GLY A 135 -15.05 2.85 11.14
CA GLY A 135 -15.79 3.07 9.90
C GLY A 135 -15.90 4.54 9.47
N LEU A 136 -15.04 5.40 9.99
CA LEU A 136 -14.93 6.78 9.52
C LEU A 136 -14.07 6.84 8.26
N GLU A 137 -14.30 7.82 7.42
CA GLU A 137 -13.54 8.06 6.19
C GLU A 137 -12.60 9.24 6.40
N ILE A 138 -11.40 9.15 5.83
CA ILE A 138 -10.37 10.20 5.88
C ILE A 138 -10.16 10.72 4.48
N TYR A 139 -10.39 12.03 4.31
CA TYR A 139 -10.22 12.74 3.04
C TYR A 139 -8.98 13.62 3.10
N LEU A 140 -8.12 13.50 2.10
CA LEU A 140 -6.88 14.25 1.99
C LEU A 140 -6.85 14.98 0.66
N ASP A 141 -6.42 16.24 0.67
CA ASP A 141 -6.07 17.02 -0.49
C ASP A 141 -4.59 16.83 -0.87
N ALA A 142 -4.17 17.45 -1.95
CA ALA A 142 -2.82 17.30 -2.48
C ALA A 142 -1.73 17.70 -1.48
N ASP A 143 -1.93 18.79 -0.75
CA ASP A 143 -0.95 19.28 0.22
C ASP A 143 -0.81 18.32 1.40
N ALA A 144 -1.95 17.82 1.93
CA ALA A 144 -1.94 16.84 3.01
C ALA A 144 -1.35 15.48 2.59
N ILE A 145 -1.57 15.05 1.33
CA ILE A 145 -0.97 13.83 0.78
C ILE A 145 0.55 14.00 0.70
N GLN A 146 1.02 15.10 0.12
CA GLN A 146 2.44 15.39 -0.05
C GLN A 146 3.19 15.42 1.29
N GLU A 147 2.68 16.18 2.28
CA GLU A 147 3.25 16.28 3.62
C GLU A 147 3.40 14.91 4.28
N ARG A 148 2.38 14.04 4.13
CA ARG A 148 2.38 12.70 4.74
C ARG A 148 3.35 11.75 4.05
N LEU A 149 3.49 11.83 2.73
CA LEU A 149 4.46 11.04 1.98
C LEU A 149 5.89 11.42 2.34
N GLU A 150 6.19 12.72 2.47
CA GLU A 150 7.49 13.23 2.89
C GLU A 150 7.84 12.73 4.30
N ARG A 151 6.94 12.91 5.27
CA ARG A 151 7.11 12.41 6.63
C ARG A 151 7.33 10.88 6.66
N ARG A 152 6.55 10.12 5.88
CA ARG A 152 6.71 8.67 5.80
C ARG A 152 8.09 8.27 5.27
N ALA A 153 8.59 8.97 4.26
CA ALA A 153 9.91 8.70 3.70
C ALA A 153 11.04 8.97 4.71
N GLU A 154 10.93 10.04 5.51
CA GLU A 154 11.87 10.36 6.59
C GLU A 154 11.88 9.24 7.65
N LEU A 155 10.72 8.81 8.12
CA LEU A 155 10.61 7.76 9.15
C LEU A 155 11.19 6.41 8.66
N LEU A 156 10.91 6.04 7.40
CA LEU A 156 11.46 4.81 6.83
C LEU A 156 12.98 4.86 6.64
N GLN A 157 13.56 6.04 6.42
CA GLN A 157 15.00 6.22 6.39
C GLN A 157 15.62 6.07 7.78
N GLU A 158 15.02 6.66 8.80
CA GLU A 158 15.48 6.53 10.19
C GLU A 158 15.48 5.06 10.65
N GLU A 159 14.41 4.31 10.36
CA GLU A 159 14.31 2.87 10.68
C GLU A 159 15.42 2.05 10.00
N ASN A 160 15.71 2.31 8.73
CA ASN A 160 16.78 1.61 7.99
C ASN A 160 18.19 1.93 8.52
N ASP A 161 18.43 3.18 8.95
CA ASP A 161 19.71 3.60 9.51
C ASP A 161 19.95 2.97 10.89
N GLU A 162 18.93 2.81 11.70
CA GLU A 162 18.99 2.15 13.00
C GLU A 162 19.27 0.63 12.86
N GLU A 163 18.62 -0.05 11.92
CA GLU A 163 18.85 -1.46 11.66
C GLU A 163 20.26 -1.71 11.09
N GLY A 164 20.76 -0.86 10.21
CA GLY A 164 22.12 -0.94 9.67
C GLY A 164 23.21 -0.77 10.74
N SER A 165 22.97 0.06 11.73
CA SER A 165 23.92 0.31 12.84
C SER A 165 24.01 -0.86 13.85
N SER A 166 22.97 -1.68 13.96
CA SER A 166 22.95 -2.80 14.91
C SER A 166 23.68 -4.05 14.43
N CYS A 167 24.00 -4.15 13.14
CA CYS A 167 24.63 -5.34 12.55
C CYS A 167 26.18 -5.35 12.67
N ASP A 168 26.80 -4.23 12.99
CA ASP A 168 28.27 -4.10 12.98
C ASP A 168 28.94 -4.49 14.32
N THR A 169 28.18 -4.88 15.34
CA THR A 169 28.74 -5.09 16.70
C THR A 169 28.98 -6.56 17.07
N THR A 170 28.79 -7.54 16.19
CA THR A 170 28.89 -8.98 16.53
C THR A 170 29.96 -9.78 15.77
N CYS A 171 30.84 -9.16 15.01
CA CYS A 171 31.90 -9.87 14.27
C CYS A 171 33.33 -9.73 14.82
N GLU A 172 33.55 -9.20 16.02
CA GLU A 172 34.85 -9.24 16.67
C GLU A 172 34.81 -10.18 17.87
N ASN A 173 35.08 -11.47 17.68
CA ASN A 173 35.74 -12.38 18.63
C ASN A 173 35.59 -13.84 18.19
N LEU A 174 36.35 -14.26 17.19
CA LEU A 174 36.69 -15.67 16.99
C LEU A 174 38.15 -15.78 16.53
N ASP A 175 39.09 -15.26 17.32
CA ASP A 175 40.47 -15.70 17.32
C ASP A 175 40.74 -16.38 18.64
N ASN A 176 40.69 -17.70 18.64
CA ASN A 176 41.49 -18.50 19.61
C ASN A 176 41.94 -19.81 18.97
N PRO A 177 43.26 -20.02 18.83
CA PRO A 177 43.84 -21.27 18.30
C PRO A 177 44.08 -22.24 19.45
N CYS A 178 43.67 -23.49 19.29
CA CYS A 178 44.28 -24.68 19.86
C CYS A 178 44.16 -25.86 18.93
#